data_d86cc188afec458c463137249878ed12
#
_entry.id   d86cc188afec458c463137249878ed12
#
_cell.length_a   1.000
_cell.length_b   1.000
_cell.length_c   1.000
_cell.angle_alpha   90.00
_cell.angle_beta   90.00
_cell.angle_gamma   90.00
#
_symmetry.space_group_name_H-M   'P 1'
#
loop_
_entity.id
_entity.type
_entity.pdbx_description
1 polymer ?
#
loop_
_entity_poly.entity_id
_entity_poly.type
_entity_poly.pdbx_seq_one_letter_code
_entity_poly.pdbx_strand_id
1 'polypeptide(L)'
;FKYALVNQTDDAQDSWRFVAAAELYRASGQQECRYYLEKYLEEELKNEQEQEGDLPCFLGSVTYLMTRRAVNREYCSECIARLLQRAETLSAQMKKEPFYVQANEDQTNHSELLQKMLWMATVNYIITNHEYETIIENHLHYFMGRNKLSISYIDDVGIRNYKDYNESLGIMNQFDADSRLIFMLGEIISNYE
;
A
#
# COMPACT_ATOMS: atom_id res chain seq x y z
N PHE A 1 16.22 -4.91 -17.99
CA PHE A 1 16.43 -5.53 -16.69
C PHE A 1 17.90 -5.89 -16.45
N LYS A 2 18.54 -6.69 -17.32
CA LYS A 2 20.00 -7.00 -17.19
C LYS A 2 20.87 -5.76 -17.04
N TYR A 3 20.57 -4.69 -17.78
CA TYR A 3 21.29 -3.43 -17.68
C TYR A 3 21.08 -2.73 -16.32
N ALA A 4 19.87 -2.80 -15.78
CA ALA A 4 19.55 -2.21 -14.48
C ALA A 4 20.18 -2.97 -13.30
N LEU A 5 20.42 -4.28 -13.43
CA LEU A 5 21.08 -5.09 -12.41
C LEU A 5 22.59 -4.82 -12.28
N VAL A 6 23.22 -4.32 -13.36
CA VAL A 6 24.69 -4.13 -13.41
C VAL A 6 25.12 -2.77 -12.87
N ASN A 7 24.26 -1.75 -12.97
CA ASN A 7 24.57 -0.40 -12.50
C ASN A 7 24.12 -0.23 -11.05
N GLN A 8 25.03 -0.46 -10.12
CA GLN A 8 24.81 -0.25 -8.68
C GLN A 8 24.67 1.23 -8.36
N THR A 9 23.62 1.58 -7.62
CA THR A 9 23.60 2.73 -6.71
C THR A 9 22.35 2.71 -5.84
N ASP A 10 22.46 2.99 -4.57
CA ASP A 10 21.44 3.24 -3.53
C ASP A 10 20.43 2.12 -3.18
N ASP A 11 20.28 1.87 -1.87
CA ASP A 11 19.33 0.91 -1.28
C ASP A 11 17.87 1.17 -1.72
N ALA A 12 17.50 2.44 -1.90
CA ALA A 12 16.18 2.83 -2.42
C ALA A 12 15.91 2.36 -3.86
N GLN A 13 16.94 2.16 -4.68
CA GLN A 13 16.79 1.61 -6.03
C GLN A 13 16.65 0.09 -6.01
N ASP A 14 17.15 -0.60 -5.00
CA ASP A 14 17.08 -2.07 -4.93
C ASP A 14 15.67 -2.55 -4.62
N SER A 15 14.90 -1.84 -3.80
CA SER A 15 13.51 -2.17 -3.54
C SER A 15 12.61 -2.00 -4.78
N TRP A 16 12.82 -0.96 -5.60
CA TRP A 16 12.13 -0.82 -6.89
C TRP A 16 12.59 -1.85 -7.94
N ARG A 17 13.84 -2.27 -7.92
CA ARG A 17 14.32 -3.39 -8.75
C ARG A 17 13.65 -4.71 -8.36
N PHE A 18 13.41 -4.92 -7.07
CA PHE A 18 12.66 -6.05 -6.58
C PHE A 18 11.24 -6.08 -7.15
N VAL A 19 10.51 -4.95 -7.13
CA VAL A 19 9.18 -4.84 -7.77
C VAL A 19 9.26 -5.18 -9.26
N ALA A 20 10.22 -4.59 -9.98
CA ALA A 20 10.40 -4.83 -11.41
C ALA A 20 10.71 -6.31 -11.69
N ALA A 21 11.54 -6.95 -10.87
CA ALA A 21 11.86 -8.37 -10.99
C ALA A 21 10.63 -9.24 -10.74
N ALA A 22 9.82 -8.90 -9.73
CA ALA A 22 8.59 -9.62 -9.42
C ALA A 22 7.58 -9.53 -10.57
N GLU A 23 7.35 -8.35 -11.13
CA GLU A 23 6.46 -8.15 -12.28
C GLU A 23 6.97 -8.85 -13.55
N LEU A 24 8.26 -8.77 -13.84
CA LEU A 24 8.85 -9.46 -14.98
C LEU A 24 8.77 -10.99 -14.82
N TYR A 25 9.00 -11.51 -13.61
CA TYR A 25 8.84 -12.92 -13.35
C TYR A 25 7.39 -13.36 -13.52
N ARG A 26 6.45 -12.60 -12.97
CA ARG A 26 5.02 -12.86 -13.13
C ARG A 26 4.62 -12.92 -14.60
N ALA A 27 5.07 -11.97 -15.41
CA ALA A 27 4.73 -11.89 -16.82
C ALA A 27 5.44 -12.96 -17.67
N SER A 28 6.77 -13.11 -17.56
CA SER A 28 7.60 -13.91 -18.46
C SER A 28 8.01 -15.28 -17.94
N GLY A 29 8.09 -15.46 -16.61
CA GLY A 29 8.61 -16.68 -15.97
C GLY A 29 10.14 -16.81 -16.06
N GLN A 30 10.87 -15.74 -16.35
CA GLN A 30 12.34 -15.79 -16.49
C GLN A 30 13.00 -16.14 -15.16
N GLN A 31 13.85 -17.20 -15.18
CA GLN A 31 14.50 -17.70 -13.96
C GLN A 31 15.51 -16.72 -13.36
N GLU A 32 16.11 -15.87 -14.17
CA GLU A 32 17.01 -14.80 -13.71
C GLU A 32 16.28 -13.79 -12.82
N CYS A 33 15.04 -13.44 -13.20
CA CYS A 33 14.20 -12.56 -12.37
C CYS A 33 13.80 -13.25 -11.07
N ARG A 34 13.43 -14.54 -11.13
CA ARG A 34 13.13 -15.34 -9.96
C ARG A 34 14.30 -15.40 -8.98
N TYR A 35 15.49 -15.69 -9.47
CA TYR A 35 16.69 -15.77 -8.65
C TYR A 35 16.96 -14.45 -7.92
N TYR A 36 16.86 -13.34 -8.64
CA TYR A 36 17.07 -12.02 -8.04
C TYR A 36 16.05 -11.70 -6.95
N LEU A 37 14.76 -11.90 -7.23
CA LEU A 37 13.71 -11.59 -6.27
C LEU A 37 13.72 -12.51 -5.05
N GLU A 38 14.00 -13.81 -5.21
CA GLU A 38 14.12 -14.74 -4.08
C GLU A 38 15.37 -14.44 -3.22
N LYS A 39 16.46 -13.98 -3.84
CA LYS A 39 17.64 -13.52 -3.11
C LYS A 39 17.33 -12.24 -2.31
N TYR A 40 16.64 -11.28 -2.91
CA TYR A 40 16.21 -10.07 -2.21
C TYR A 40 15.30 -10.41 -1.01
N LEU A 41 14.31 -11.29 -1.21
CA LEU A 41 13.44 -11.75 -0.14
C LEU A 41 14.21 -12.46 0.98
N GLU A 42 15.19 -13.29 0.64
CA GLU A 42 16.02 -13.96 1.66
C GLU A 42 16.79 -12.97 2.54
N GLU A 43 17.31 -11.89 1.97
CA GLU A 43 18.01 -10.83 2.69
C GLU A 43 17.04 -10.00 3.53
N GLU A 44 15.90 -9.61 2.94
CA GLU A 44 14.87 -8.81 3.60
C GLU A 44 14.19 -9.56 4.75
N LEU A 45 13.90 -10.85 4.57
CA LEU A 45 13.27 -11.68 5.60
C LEU A 45 14.19 -11.99 6.80
N LYS A 46 15.50 -11.82 6.64
CA LYS A 46 16.46 -11.91 7.77
C LYS A 46 16.51 -10.63 8.62
N ASN A 47 16.07 -9.51 8.05
CA ASN A 47 16.03 -8.25 8.79
C ASN A 47 14.81 -8.25 9.72
N GLU A 48 15.06 -8.29 11.03
CA GLU A 48 14.01 -8.18 12.05
C GLU A 48 13.46 -6.77 12.19
N GLN A 49 14.15 -5.77 11.66
CA GLN A 49 13.68 -4.38 11.65
C GLN A 49 12.70 -4.22 10.49
N GLU A 50 11.41 -4.25 10.80
CA GLU A 50 10.37 -3.78 9.88
C GLU A 50 10.70 -2.34 9.48
N GLN A 51 11.11 -2.13 8.25
CA GLN A 51 11.14 -0.79 7.69
C GLN A 51 9.69 -0.33 7.53
N GLU A 52 9.25 0.52 8.46
CA GLU A 52 7.92 1.12 8.37
C GLU A 52 7.79 1.84 7.03
N GLY A 53 6.93 1.28 6.16
CA GLY A 53 6.46 2.00 4.98
C GLY A 53 7.22 1.80 3.68
N ASP A 54 8.04 0.75 3.52
CA ASP A 54 8.62 0.45 2.20
C ASP A 54 7.56 -0.09 1.24
N LEU A 55 6.87 0.84 0.56
CA LEU A 55 5.88 0.53 -0.46
C LEU A 55 6.42 -0.38 -1.57
N PRO A 56 7.62 -0.20 -2.12
CA PRO A 56 8.21 -1.14 -3.07
C PRO A 56 8.33 -2.56 -2.54
N CYS A 57 8.85 -2.76 -1.32
CA CYS A 57 8.95 -4.09 -0.73
C CYS A 57 7.58 -4.75 -0.58
N PHE A 58 6.57 -3.99 -0.13
CA PHE A 58 5.18 -4.44 -0.08
C PHE A 58 4.66 -4.87 -1.46
N LEU A 59 4.77 -4.01 -2.48
CA LEU A 59 4.26 -4.30 -3.83
C LEU A 59 4.95 -5.51 -4.46
N GLY A 60 6.26 -5.62 -4.32
CA GLY A 60 7.02 -6.77 -4.83
C GLY A 60 6.63 -8.08 -4.14
N SER A 61 6.45 -8.07 -2.82
CA SER A 61 6.01 -9.23 -2.04
C SER A 61 4.60 -9.67 -2.45
N VAL A 62 3.67 -8.73 -2.58
CA VAL A 62 2.29 -9.02 -3.04
C VAL A 62 2.31 -9.59 -4.46
N THR A 63 3.08 -9.02 -5.39
CA THR A 63 3.22 -9.52 -6.75
C THR A 63 3.78 -10.95 -6.77
N TYR A 64 4.75 -11.25 -5.90
CA TYR A 64 5.30 -12.59 -5.75
C TYR A 64 4.26 -13.58 -5.21
N LEU A 65 3.47 -13.21 -4.22
CA LEU A 65 2.40 -14.04 -3.66
C LEU A 65 1.28 -14.32 -4.68
N MET A 66 0.95 -13.34 -5.52
CA MET A 66 -0.13 -13.45 -6.50
C MET A 66 0.30 -14.07 -7.85
N THR A 67 1.57 -14.41 -8.03
CA THR A 67 2.02 -15.01 -9.28
C THR A 67 1.50 -16.45 -9.43
N ARG A 68 1.15 -16.84 -10.67
CA ARG A 68 0.82 -18.22 -11.01
C ARG A 68 2.06 -19.07 -11.36
N ARG A 69 3.25 -18.48 -11.23
CA ARG A 69 4.53 -19.16 -11.49
C ARG A 69 4.98 -19.95 -10.26
N ALA A 70 6.01 -20.77 -10.44
CA ALA A 70 6.60 -21.51 -9.33
C ALA A 70 7.27 -20.56 -8.33
N VAL A 71 6.94 -20.69 -7.06
CA VAL A 71 7.45 -19.86 -5.95
C VAL A 71 8.04 -20.71 -4.83
N ASN A 72 8.90 -20.14 -4.03
CA ASN A 72 9.36 -20.77 -2.80
C ASN A 72 8.27 -20.64 -1.72
N ARG A 73 7.77 -21.78 -1.23
CA ARG A 73 6.67 -21.82 -0.24
C ARG A 73 7.06 -21.22 1.11
N GLU A 74 8.31 -21.36 1.52
CA GLU A 74 8.81 -20.81 2.78
C GLU A 74 8.77 -19.28 2.72
N TYR A 75 9.27 -18.68 1.65
CA TYR A 75 9.20 -17.23 1.46
C TYR A 75 7.77 -16.72 1.35
N CYS A 76 6.89 -17.46 0.69
CA CYS A 76 5.46 -17.10 0.66
C CYS A 76 4.84 -17.11 2.06
N SER A 77 5.11 -18.13 2.86
CA SER A 77 4.58 -18.23 4.22
C SER A 77 5.06 -17.08 5.10
N GLU A 78 6.34 -16.72 4.98
CA GLU A 78 6.95 -15.64 5.73
C GLU A 78 6.40 -14.27 5.30
N CYS A 79 6.27 -14.04 4.00
CA CYS A 79 5.64 -12.82 3.48
C CYS A 79 4.20 -12.66 3.98
N ILE A 80 3.40 -13.73 3.94
CA ILE A 80 2.03 -13.71 4.47
C ILE A 80 2.03 -13.41 5.97
N ALA A 81 2.90 -14.05 6.75
CA ALA A 81 2.99 -13.82 8.19
C ALA A 81 3.30 -12.34 8.50
N ARG A 82 4.25 -11.72 7.80
CA ARG A 82 4.59 -10.29 7.96
C ARG A 82 3.43 -9.38 7.55
N LEU A 83 2.78 -9.67 6.43
CA LEU A 83 1.62 -8.89 5.98
C LEU A 83 0.50 -8.91 7.03
N LEU A 84 0.21 -10.08 7.60
CA LEU A 84 -0.78 -10.24 8.66
C LEU A 84 -0.39 -9.51 9.94
N GLN A 85 0.84 -9.70 10.41
CA GLN A 85 1.34 -9.04 11.62
C GLN A 85 1.24 -7.51 11.49
N ARG A 86 1.58 -6.96 10.34
CA ARG A 86 1.46 -5.54 10.08
C ARG A 86 0.01 -5.07 10.09
N ALA A 87 -0.91 -5.80 9.44
CA ALA A 87 -2.33 -5.48 9.43
C ALA A 87 -2.95 -5.52 10.83
N GLU A 88 -2.60 -6.50 11.65
CA GLU A 88 -3.03 -6.59 13.05
C GLU A 88 -2.52 -5.39 13.88
N THR A 89 -1.26 -5.01 13.69
CA THR A 89 -0.67 -3.85 14.37
C THR A 89 -1.41 -2.58 13.98
N LEU A 90 -1.65 -2.36 12.67
CA LEU A 90 -2.39 -1.22 12.17
C LEU A 90 -3.84 -1.21 12.69
N SER A 91 -4.53 -2.34 12.65
CA SER A 91 -5.89 -2.49 13.18
C SER A 91 -5.95 -2.12 14.67
N ALA A 92 -5.02 -2.65 15.48
CA ALA A 92 -4.96 -2.37 16.89
C ALA A 92 -4.66 -0.89 17.21
N GLN A 93 -3.90 -0.20 16.36
CA GLN A 93 -3.65 1.23 16.47
C GLN A 93 -4.90 2.04 16.10
N MET A 94 -5.51 1.75 14.96
CA MET A 94 -6.66 2.47 14.41
C MET A 94 -7.90 2.34 15.29
N LYS A 95 -8.12 1.20 15.92
CA LYS A 95 -9.23 1.00 16.88
C LYS A 95 -9.21 1.93 18.09
N LYS A 96 -8.06 2.49 18.43
CA LYS A 96 -7.94 3.46 19.54
C LYS A 96 -8.39 4.85 19.14
N GLU A 97 -8.52 5.12 17.86
CA GLU A 97 -8.87 6.42 17.32
C GLU A 97 -10.39 6.56 17.10
N PRO A 98 -10.94 7.79 17.19
CA PRO A 98 -12.34 8.03 16.86
C PRO A 98 -12.66 7.58 15.43
N PHE A 99 -13.76 6.86 15.27
CA PHE A 99 -14.18 6.27 14.00
C PHE A 99 -13.14 5.34 13.35
N TYR A 100 -12.15 4.87 14.10
CA TYR A 100 -11.03 4.05 13.63
C TYR A 100 -10.15 4.74 12.58
N VAL A 101 -10.16 6.07 12.53
CA VAL A 101 -9.37 6.86 11.58
C VAL A 101 -8.18 7.49 12.28
N GLN A 102 -6.98 7.09 11.90
CA GLN A 102 -5.73 7.65 12.40
C GLN A 102 -5.38 8.93 11.64
N ALA A 103 -6.14 10.01 11.86
CA ALA A 103 -5.89 11.31 11.27
C ALA A 103 -5.51 12.31 12.36
N ASN A 104 -4.26 12.72 12.38
CA ASN A 104 -3.82 13.86 13.18
C ASN A 104 -4.18 15.15 12.46
N GLU A 105 -5.01 15.97 13.09
CA GLU A 105 -5.68 17.12 12.48
C GLU A 105 -4.74 18.17 11.88
N ASP A 106 -3.54 18.33 12.43
CA ASP A 106 -2.61 19.39 12.03
C ASP A 106 -1.48 18.90 11.10
N GLN A 107 -1.31 17.58 10.92
CA GLN A 107 -0.19 17.01 10.17
C GLN A 107 -0.57 15.68 9.48
N THR A 108 -1.81 15.50 9.06
CA THR A 108 -2.22 14.25 8.42
C THR A 108 -1.49 14.09 7.08
N ASN A 109 -0.58 13.12 7.02
CA ASN A 109 -0.01 12.67 5.76
C ASN A 109 -1.01 11.72 5.09
N HIS A 110 -1.83 12.25 4.19
CA HIS A 110 -2.84 11.48 3.47
C HIS A 110 -2.22 10.34 2.66
N SER A 111 -1.04 10.54 2.09
CA SER A 111 -0.32 9.50 1.35
C SER A 111 0.03 8.31 2.26
N GLU A 112 0.52 8.56 3.47
CA GLU A 112 0.80 7.52 4.45
C GLU A 112 -0.48 6.79 4.89
N LEU A 113 -1.56 7.53 5.09
CA LEU A 113 -2.85 6.96 5.46
C LEU A 113 -3.39 6.04 4.35
N LEU A 114 -3.29 6.47 3.10
CA LEU A 114 -3.67 5.65 1.94
C LEU A 114 -2.81 4.40 1.79
N GLN A 115 -1.49 4.49 2.03
CA GLN A 115 -0.62 3.32 2.02
C GLN A 115 -1.02 2.30 3.10
N LYS A 116 -1.35 2.76 4.31
CA LYS A 116 -1.87 1.89 5.38
C LYS A 116 -3.18 1.21 4.96
N MET A 117 -4.08 1.95 4.29
CA MET A 117 -5.33 1.39 3.78
C MET A 117 -5.11 0.38 2.66
N LEU A 118 -4.19 0.67 1.73
CA LEU A 118 -3.81 -0.27 0.68
C LEU A 118 -3.27 -1.57 1.26
N TRP A 119 -2.46 -1.47 2.32
CA TRP A 119 -1.94 -2.65 3.03
C TRP A 119 -3.07 -3.48 3.63
N MET A 120 -3.96 -2.84 4.38
CA MET A 120 -5.10 -3.53 5.02
C MET A 120 -6.06 -4.13 3.98
N ALA A 121 -6.35 -3.43 2.88
CA ALA A 121 -7.18 -3.93 1.80
C ALA A 121 -6.55 -5.16 1.12
N THR A 122 -5.25 -5.16 0.90
CA THR A 122 -4.53 -6.30 0.31
C THR A 122 -4.57 -7.52 1.25
N VAL A 123 -4.36 -7.30 2.54
CA VAL A 123 -4.46 -8.40 3.52
C VAL A 123 -5.88 -8.92 3.62
N ASN A 124 -6.89 -8.03 3.60
CA ASN A 124 -8.30 -8.41 3.57
C ASN A 124 -8.66 -9.22 2.32
N TYR A 125 -8.02 -8.92 1.18
CA TYR A 125 -8.17 -9.74 -0.03
C TYR A 125 -7.62 -11.16 0.13
N ILE A 126 -6.54 -11.34 0.88
CA ILE A 126 -5.94 -12.67 1.14
C ILE A 126 -6.76 -13.42 2.20
N ILE A 127 -7.16 -12.72 3.26
CA ILE A 127 -7.92 -13.27 4.39
C ILE A 127 -9.05 -12.32 4.72
N THR A 128 -10.27 -12.66 4.31
CA THR A 128 -11.47 -11.86 4.59
C THR A 128 -11.63 -11.65 6.09
N ASN A 129 -11.60 -10.38 6.53
CA ASN A 129 -11.79 -9.98 7.90
C ASN A 129 -12.67 -8.73 7.98
N HIS A 130 -13.90 -8.86 8.47
CA HIS A 130 -14.88 -7.77 8.59
C HIS A 130 -14.38 -6.57 9.43
N GLU A 131 -13.43 -6.80 10.32
CA GLU A 131 -12.82 -5.73 11.08
C GLU A 131 -11.97 -4.82 10.19
N TYR A 132 -11.19 -5.39 9.28
CA TYR A 132 -10.41 -4.63 8.30
C TYR A 132 -11.31 -3.88 7.34
N GLU A 133 -12.40 -4.50 6.88
CA GLU A 133 -13.42 -3.84 6.05
C GLU A 133 -13.95 -2.59 6.74
N THR A 134 -14.38 -2.71 7.99
CA THR A 134 -14.91 -1.58 8.77
C THR A 134 -13.89 -0.44 8.90
N ILE A 135 -12.63 -0.74 9.11
CA ILE A 135 -11.57 0.26 9.22
C ILE A 135 -11.36 0.94 7.86
N ILE A 136 -11.29 0.18 6.77
CA ILE A 136 -11.12 0.70 5.41
C ILE A 136 -12.30 1.61 5.04
N GLU A 137 -13.54 1.17 5.27
CA GLU A 137 -14.75 1.97 5.02
C GLU A 137 -14.74 3.29 5.80
N ASN A 138 -14.35 3.27 7.07
CA ASN A 138 -14.26 4.47 7.87
C ASN A 138 -13.24 5.47 7.32
N HIS A 139 -12.11 5.00 6.80
CA HIS A 139 -11.11 5.85 6.15
C HIS A 139 -11.60 6.38 4.81
N LEU A 140 -12.31 5.58 4.01
CA LEU A 140 -12.96 6.07 2.78
C LEU A 140 -13.96 7.18 3.11
N HIS A 141 -14.80 7.00 4.12
CA HIS A 141 -15.72 8.04 4.57
C HIS A 141 -14.99 9.30 5.04
N TYR A 142 -13.82 9.15 5.68
CA TYR A 142 -12.98 10.29 6.03
C TYR A 142 -12.53 11.07 4.79
N PHE A 143 -12.03 10.38 3.77
CA PHE A 143 -11.65 11.01 2.50
C PHE A 143 -12.84 11.61 1.73
N MET A 144 -14.03 11.06 1.88
CA MET A 144 -15.27 11.54 1.27
C MET A 144 -15.94 12.70 2.03
N GLY A 145 -15.33 13.19 3.10
CA GLY A 145 -15.81 14.37 3.83
C GLY A 145 -16.29 14.13 5.26
N ARG A 146 -16.25 12.88 5.76
CA ARG A 146 -16.49 12.62 7.19
C ARG A 146 -15.24 12.91 8.02
N ASN A 147 -14.76 14.14 7.91
CA ASN A 147 -13.61 14.67 8.61
C ASN A 147 -13.98 16.00 9.29
N LYS A 148 -13.07 16.55 10.09
CA LYS A 148 -13.31 17.79 10.84
C LYS A 148 -13.62 19.00 9.97
N LEU A 149 -13.08 19.05 8.77
CA LEU A 149 -13.29 20.16 7.82
C LEU A 149 -14.58 20.01 7.03
N SER A 150 -15.22 18.81 7.04
CA SER A 150 -16.38 18.46 6.23
C SER A 150 -16.15 18.71 4.74
N ILE A 151 -14.93 18.44 4.26
CA ILE A 151 -14.52 18.55 2.86
C ILE A 151 -14.12 17.20 2.30
N SER A 152 -14.49 16.92 1.05
CA SER A 152 -13.98 15.75 0.33
C SER A 152 -12.55 15.99 -0.13
N TYR A 153 -11.68 15.00 0.12
CA TYR A 153 -10.33 14.94 -0.45
C TYR A 153 -10.31 14.26 -1.81
N ILE A 154 -11.48 13.83 -2.32
CA ILE A 154 -11.65 13.21 -3.63
C ILE A 154 -12.28 14.25 -4.54
N ASP A 155 -11.66 14.49 -5.70
CA ASP A 155 -12.18 15.41 -6.70
C ASP A 155 -13.56 14.97 -7.19
N ASP A 156 -14.43 15.94 -7.44
CA ASP A 156 -15.79 15.74 -7.92
C ASP A 156 -16.73 14.91 -6.99
N VAL A 157 -16.30 14.64 -5.76
CA VAL A 157 -17.11 13.97 -4.74
C VAL A 157 -17.52 14.94 -3.64
N GLY A 158 -18.83 15.01 -3.37
CA GLY A 158 -19.39 15.88 -2.31
C GLY A 158 -19.63 17.32 -2.74
N ILE A 159 -20.18 18.12 -1.83
CA ILE A 159 -20.54 19.53 -2.06
C ILE A 159 -19.34 20.46 -1.91
N ARG A 160 -18.38 20.07 -1.09
CA ARG A 160 -17.12 20.78 -0.86
C ARG A 160 -15.98 19.83 -1.09
N ASN A 161 -15.13 20.10 -2.05
CA ASN A 161 -13.93 19.32 -2.28
C ASN A 161 -12.67 20.11 -1.86
N TYR A 162 -11.57 19.39 -1.70
CA TYR A 162 -10.31 19.97 -1.24
C TYR A 162 -9.71 20.97 -2.26
N LYS A 163 -9.98 20.79 -3.53
CA LYS A 163 -9.52 21.68 -4.60
C LYS A 163 -10.14 23.06 -4.45
N ASP A 164 -11.47 23.13 -4.31
CA ASP A 164 -12.19 24.39 -4.10
C ASP A 164 -11.73 25.08 -2.81
N TYR A 165 -11.48 24.29 -1.77
CA TYR A 165 -10.97 24.82 -0.50
C TYR A 165 -9.58 25.40 -0.63
N ASN A 166 -8.66 24.72 -1.32
CA ASN A 166 -7.28 25.17 -1.54
C ASN A 166 -7.20 26.37 -2.48
N GLU A 167 -8.01 26.40 -3.53
CA GLU A 167 -8.10 27.56 -4.41
C GLU A 167 -8.54 28.81 -3.62
N SER A 168 -9.47 28.64 -2.69
CA SER A 168 -9.91 29.73 -1.80
C SER A 168 -8.84 30.21 -0.81
N LEU A 169 -7.90 29.33 -0.45
CA LEU A 169 -6.76 29.65 0.45
C LEU A 169 -5.47 30.02 -0.30
N GLY A 170 -5.45 29.93 -1.64
CA GLY A 170 -4.26 30.20 -2.45
C GLY A 170 -3.14 29.17 -2.31
N ILE A 171 -3.43 27.96 -1.85
CA ILE A 171 -2.47 26.87 -1.64
C ILE A 171 -2.44 25.98 -2.89
N MET A 172 -1.27 25.84 -3.52
CA MET A 172 -1.10 25.01 -4.70
C MET A 172 -1.10 23.50 -4.41
N ASN A 173 -1.74 22.75 -5.30
CA ASN A 173 -2.03 21.29 -5.20
C ASN A 173 -0.80 20.39 -5.17
N GLN A 174 -0.75 19.52 -4.16
CA GLN A 174 0.18 18.38 -4.05
C GLN A 174 -0.51 17.01 -4.31
N PHE A 175 -1.76 17.01 -4.83
CA PHE A 175 -2.70 15.88 -4.74
C PHE A 175 -2.72 14.88 -5.90
N ASP A 176 -1.97 15.08 -7.00
CA ASP A 176 -2.07 14.21 -8.19
C ASP A 176 -1.60 12.76 -7.96
N ALA A 177 -0.70 12.54 -7.02
CA ALA A 177 -0.20 11.20 -6.72
C ALA A 177 -1.18 10.39 -5.85
N ASP A 178 -1.88 11.06 -4.94
CA ASP A 178 -2.76 10.42 -3.95
C ASP A 178 -4.09 9.97 -4.59
N SER A 179 -4.58 10.67 -5.62
CA SER A 179 -5.78 10.30 -6.37
C SER A 179 -5.66 8.92 -7.02
N ARG A 180 -4.48 8.53 -7.46
CA ARG A 180 -4.24 7.20 -8.07
C ARG A 180 -4.32 6.08 -7.04
N LEU A 181 -3.82 6.30 -5.83
CA LEU A 181 -3.92 5.31 -4.74
C LEU A 181 -5.36 5.11 -4.28
N ILE A 182 -6.17 6.18 -4.22
CA ILE A 182 -7.60 6.10 -3.91
C ILE A 182 -8.33 5.31 -4.98
N PHE A 183 -8.02 5.53 -6.26
CA PHE A 183 -8.60 4.78 -7.36
C PHE A 183 -8.27 3.29 -7.28
N MET A 184 -7.01 2.93 -7.01
CA MET A 184 -6.58 1.54 -6.82
C MET A 184 -7.30 0.87 -5.64
N LEU A 185 -7.50 1.58 -4.53
CA LEU A 185 -8.30 1.09 -3.39
C LEU A 185 -9.76 0.84 -3.80
N GLY A 186 -10.34 1.75 -4.58
CA GLY A 186 -11.70 1.60 -5.10
C GLY A 186 -11.84 0.38 -6.01
N GLU A 187 -10.88 0.11 -6.88
CA GLU A 187 -10.87 -1.09 -7.74
C GLU A 187 -10.71 -2.39 -6.94
N ILE A 188 -9.87 -2.38 -5.91
CA ILE A 188 -9.71 -3.55 -5.03
C ILE A 188 -11.02 -3.85 -4.33
N ILE A 189 -11.74 -2.84 -3.82
CA ILE A 189 -12.99 -3.02 -3.08
C ILE A 189 -14.15 -3.39 -4.03
N SER A 190 -14.25 -2.79 -5.21
CA SER A 190 -15.35 -3.06 -6.17
C SER A 190 -15.30 -4.45 -6.79
N ASN A 191 -14.18 -5.15 -6.74
CA ASN A 191 -14.06 -6.54 -7.21
C ASN A 191 -14.57 -7.58 -6.18
N TYR A 192 -15.14 -7.11 -5.04
CA TYR A 192 -15.73 -7.96 -4.00
C TYR A 192 -17.26 -8.13 -4.13
N GLU A 193 -17.92 -7.38 -5.00
CA GLU A 193 -19.35 -7.58 -5.36
C GLU A 193 -19.49 -8.57 -6.54
#